data_17508772f1188709d3c321b7139c5335
#
_entry.id   17508772f1188709d3c321b7139c5335
#
_cell.length_a   1.000
_cell.length_b   1.000
_cell.length_c   1.000
_cell.angle_alpha   90.00
_cell.angle_beta   90.00
_cell.angle_gamma   90.00
#
_symmetry.space_group_name_H-M   'P 1'
#
loop_
_entity.id
_entity.type
_entity.pdbx_description
1 polymer ?
#
loop_
_entity_poly.entity_id
_entity_poly.type
_entity_poly.pdbx_seq_one_letter_code
_entity_poly.pdbx_strand_id
1 'polypeptide(L)'
;CLSDRILNKKKFNKPKLLNLILSDYKSAKEAIYSPIVKLHFKERGLKGCNWGIKKEELIKVNGFDESFVHATVGEDDDIEWRLKKIGLKKFSMKNKAIVYHLFHERKYHESERRINLKIMKKNKLNNCFVCKNGLIKN
;
A
#
# COMPACT_ATOMS: atom_id res chain seq x y z
N CYS A 1 8.82 -15.04 -10.32
CA CYS A 1 8.03 -14.77 -9.13
C CYS A 1 8.37 -15.75 -8.01
N LEU A 2 8.37 -15.31 -6.75
CA LEU A 2 8.73 -16.16 -5.59
C LEU A 2 7.66 -17.21 -5.25
N SER A 3 6.46 -17.11 -5.81
CA SER A 3 5.26 -17.87 -5.39
C SER A 3 5.39 -19.39 -5.53
N ASP A 4 5.85 -19.87 -6.67
CA ASP A 4 5.81 -21.31 -6.98
C ASP A 4 6.83 -22.12 -6.18
N ARG A 5 7.92 -21.47 -5.74
CA ARG A 5 8.94 -22.10 -4.89
C ARG A 5 8.60 -22.06 -3.39
N ILE A 6 7.75 -21.13 -2.96
CA ILE A 6 7.42 -20.93 -1.54
C ILE A 6 6.23 -21.77 -1.11
N LEU A 7 5.23 -21.94 -1.97
CA LEU A 7 4.03 -22.72 -1.66
C LEU A 7 4.31 -24.21 -1.46
N ASN A 8 5.38 -24.71 -2.06
CA ASN A 8 5.80 -26.12 -1.93
C ASN A 8 6.80 -26.38 -0.79
N LYS A 9 7.21 -25.39 -0.01
CA LYS A 9 8.13 -25.56 1.12
C LYS A 9 7.55 -25.04 2.41
N LYS A 10 7.52 -25.88 3.43
CA LYS A 10 7.06 -25.57 4.80
C LYS A 10 7.82 -24.44 5.51
N LYS A 11 8.89 -23.86 4.92
CA LYS A 11 9.66 -22.74 5.50
C LYS A 11 10.02 -21.73 4.41
N PHE A 12 9.64 -20.48 4.65
CA PHE A 12 10.11 -19.33 3.87
C PHE A 12 11.59 -19.07 4.19
N ASN A 13 12.46 -19.24 3.23
CA ASN A 13 13.85 -18.84 3.33
C ASN A 13 14.03 -17.44 2.73
N LYS A 14 14.51 -16.49 3.55
CA LYS A 14 14.86 -15.16 3.05
C LYS A 14 15.85 -15.28 1.87
N PRO A 15 15.61 -14.56 0.77
CA PRO A 15 16.57 -14.57 -0.34
C PRO A 15 17.93 -14.03 0.13
N LYS A 16 19.02 -14.67 -0.27
CA LYS A 16 20.37 -14.20 0.01
C LYS A 16 20.60 -12.85 -0.69
N LEU A 17 21.42 -11.98 -0.10
CA LEU A 17 21.73 -10.65 -0.65
C LEU A 17 22.23 -10.73 -2.11
N LEU A 18 23.10 -11.68 -2.41
CA LEU A 18 23.61 -11.88 -3.76
C LEU A 18 22.48 -12.21 -4.76
N ASN A 19 21.52 -13.03 -4.35
CA ASN A 19 20.36 -13.37 -5.19
C ASN A 19 19.44 -12.15 -5.42
N LEU A 20 19.36 -11.22 -4.48
CA LEU A 20 18.60 -9.97 -4.65
C LEU A 20 19.31 -9.00 -5.61
N ILE A 21 20.65 -8.94 -5.56
CA ILE A 21 21.46 -8.05 -6.41
C ILE A 21 21.45 -8.54 -7.86
N LEU A 22 21.59 -9.87 -8.06
CA LEU A 22 21.68 -10.49 -9.39
C LEU A 22 20.33 -10.87 -9.99
N SER A 23 19.23 -10.64 -9.29
CA SER A 23 17.90 -11.07 -9.75
C SER A 23 17.17 -9.98 -10.54
N ASP A 24 16.42 -10.40 -11.55
CA ASP A 24 15.44 -9.59 -12.27
C ASP A 24 14.13 -9.38 -11.50
N TYR A 25 14.14 -9.62 -10.19
CA TYR A 25 12.94 -9.40 -9.37
C TYR A 25 12.55 -7.92 -9.33
N LYS A 26 11.31 -7.65 -9.62
CA LYS A 26 10.77 -6.30 -9.54
C LYS A 26 11.00 -5.74 -8.12
N SER A 27 11.66 -4.59 -8.05
CA SER A 27 11.99 -3.93 -6.78
C SER A 27 12.97 -4.70 -5.86
N ALA A 28 13.85 -5.54 -6.40
CA ALA A 28 14.85 -6.28 -5.62
C ALA A 28 15.69 -5.37 -4.70
N LYS A 29 16.09 -4.18 -5.19
CA LYS A 29 16.82 -3.17 -4.40
C LYS A 29 16.05 -2.65 -3.17
N GLU A 30 14.71 -2.69 -3.22
CA GLU A 30 13.87 -2.30 -2.09
C GLU A 30 13.81 -3.40 -1.01
N ALA A 31 14.16 -4.64 -1.34
CA ALA A 31 14.22 -5.78 -0.44
C ALA A 31 15.56 -5.94 0.30
N ILE A 32 16.54 -5.07 0.02
CA ILE A 32 17.80 -5.04 0.75
C ILE A 32 17.58 -4.30 2.07
N TYR A 33 17.82 -5.01 3.18
CA TYR A 33 17.74 -4.38 4.51
C TYR A 33 18.95 -3.48 4.75
N SER A 34 18.68 -2.22 5.08
CA SER A 34 19.69 -1.23 5.45
C SER A 34 19.11 -0.31 6.53
N PRO A 35 19.51 -0.47 7.80
CA PRO A 35 18.96 0.33 8.90
C PRO A 35 19.46 1.77 8.88
N ILE A 36 20.64 2.02 8.31
CA ILE A 36 21.34 3.29 8.35
C ILE A 36 21.10 4.09 7.07
N VAL A 37 21.25 3.47 5.91
CA VAL A 37 21.23 4.15 4.61
C VAL A 37 19.94 3.84 3.86
N LYS A 38 19.30 4.88 3.33
CA LYS A 38 18.18 4.76 2.39
C LYS A 38 18.74 4.55 0.98
N LEU A 39 18.69 3.31 0.48
CA LEU A 39 19.23 2.93 -0.83
C LEU A 39 18.34 3.36 -2.01
N HIS A 40 17.11 3.78 -1.76
CA HIS A 40 16.16 4.17 -2.80
C HIS A 40 15.34 5.39 -2.39
N PHE A 41 15.46 6.48 -3.15
CA PHE A 41 14.89 7.78 -2.80
C PHE A 41 13.53 8.08 -3.43
N LYS A 42 13.11 7.30 -4.44
CA LYS A 42 11.81 7.53 -5.10
C LYS A 42 10.66 7.34 -4.11
N GLU A 43 9.94 8.42 -3.83
CA GLU A 43 8.73 8.33 -3.05
C GLU A 43 7.59 7.73 -3.88
N ARG A 44 6.82 6.87 -3.26
CA ARG A 44 5.62 6.27 -3.84
C ARG A 44 4.44 6.54 -2.92
N GLY A 45 3.22 6.45 -3.43
CA GLY A 45 2.00 6.44 -2.64
C GLY A 45 1.98 5.33 -1.59
N LEU A 46 1.03 5.36 -0.69
CA LEU A 46 0.77 4.24 0.21
C LEU A 46 0.52 2.96 -0.60
N LYS A 47 0.85 1.84 0.02
CA LYS A 47 0.47 0.52 -0.48
C LYS A 47 -0.20 -0.22 0.66
N GLY A 48 -1.45 -0.60 0.51
CA GLY A 48 -2.26 -1.24 1.53
C GLY A 48 -1.62 -2.44 2.21
N CYS A 49 -0.71 -3.12 1.50
CA CYS A 49 -0.01 -4.27 2.03
C CYS A 49 1.20 -3.94 2.95
N ASN A 50 1.64 -2.68 3.05
CA ASN A 50 2.84 -2.34 3.83
C ASN A 50 2.85 -0.89 4.30
N TRP A 51 2.07 -0.60 5.32
CA TRP A 51 2.09 0.67 6.04
C TRP A 51 1.55 0.48 7.46
N GLY A 52 1.79 1.46 8.32
CA GLY A 52 1.30 1.47 9.68
C GLY A 52 0.94 2.88 10.11
N ILE A 53 -0.05 2.99 10.98
CA ILE A 53 -0.55 4.25 11.55
C ILE A 53 -1.10 3.99 12.94
N LYS A 54 -1.15 5.01 13.78
CA LYS A 54 -1.87 4.94 15.05
C LYS A 54 -3.38 4.83 14.80
N LYS A 55 -4.06 3.99 15.56
CA LYS A 55 -5.50 3.76 15.43
C LYS A 55 -6.31 5.06 15.54
N GLU A 56 -5.92 5.93 16.46
CA GLU A 56 -6.57 7.22 16.72
C GLU A 56 -6.56 8.12 15.48
N GLU A 57 -5.46 8.12 14.71
CA GLU A 57 -5.34 8.91 13.49
C GLU A 57 -6.22 8.37 12.36
N LEU A 58 -6.37 7.04 12.30
CA LEU A 58 -7.26 6.40 11.34
C LEU A 58 -8.74 6.71 11.65
N ILE A 59 -9.10 6.74 12.94
CA ILE A 59 -10.46 7.09 13.39
C ILE A 59 -10.83 8.53 12.99
N LYS A 60 -9.89 9.49 13.07
CA LYS A 60 -10.13 10.89 12.68
C LYS A 60 -10.63 11.07 11.24
N VAL A 61 -10.27 10.16 10.34
CA VAL A 61 -10.73 10.17 8.95
C VAL A 61 -11.84 9.15 8.68
N ASN A 62 -12.37 8.53 9.74
CA ASN A 62 -13.38 7.49 9.71
C ASN A 62 -12.94 6.21 8.97
N GLY A 63 -11.64 5.87 9.00
CA GLY A 63 -11.12 4.66 8.41
C GLY A 63 -11.04 4.67 6.88
N PHE A 64 -11.06 3.49 6.26
CA PHE A 64 -11.20 3.35 4.81
C PHE A 64 -12.63 3.65 4.37
N ASP A 65 -12.78 4.20 3.17
CA ASP A 65 -14.09 4.45 2.57
C ASP A 65 -14.59 3.17 1.87
N GLU A 66 -15.61 2.53 2.43
CA GLU A 66 -16.20 1.31 1.91
C GLU A 66 -17.04 1.53 0.63
N SER A 67 -17.12 2.75 0.13
CA SER A 67 -17.69 3.03 -1.19
C SER A 67 -16.77 2.56 -2.33
N PHE A 68 -15.49 2.30 -2.05
CA PHE A 68 -14.57 1.74 -3.05
C PHE A 68 -14.94 0.29 -3.36
N VAL A 69 -15.09 0.00 -4.65
CA VAL A 69 -15.46 -1.33 -5.14
C VAL A 69 -14.19 -2.16 -5.35
N HIS A 70 -14.06 -3.24 -4.61
CA HIS A 70 -12.90 -4.14 -4.62
C HIS A 70 -11.55 -3.44 -4.37
N ALA A 71 -10.54 -4.21 -4.02
CA ALA A 71 -9.17 -3.72 -3.82
C ALA A 71 -8.46 -3.57 -5.19
N THR A 72 -8.72 -2.47 -5.92
CA THR A 72 -8.17 -2.26 -7.26
C THR A 72 -7.14 -1.13 -7.30
N VAL A 73 -7.62 0.09 -7.34
CA VAL A 73 -6.86 1.33 -7.40
C VAL A 73 -7.70 2.44 -6.76
N GLY A 74 -7.06 3.29 -5.99
CA GLY A 74 -7.67 4.51 -5.48
C GLY A 74 -7.91 4.51 -3.97
N GLU A 75 -8.21 3.37 -3.36
CA GLU A 75 -8.45 3.27 -1.92
C GLU A 75 -7.21 3.66 -1.08
N ASP A 76 -6.03 3.20 -1.49
CA ASP A 76 -4.76 3.56 -0.82
C ASP A 76 -4.41 5.04 -1.03
N ASP A 77 -4.63 5.55 -2.23
CA ASP A 77 -4.37 6.95 -2.57
C ASP A 77 -5.39 7.88 -1.90
N ASP A 78 -6.63 7.43 -1.71
CA ASP A 78 -7.68 8.17 -1.02
C ASP A 78 -7.38 8.29 0.47
N ILE A 79 -7.08 7.18 1.15
CA ILE A 79 -6.72 7.21 2.57
C ILE A 79 -5.45 8.04 2.81
N GLU A 80 -4.41 7.93 1.95
CA GLU A 80 -3.20 8.76 2.04
C GLU A 80 -3.54 10.25 1.93
N TRP A 81 -4.40 10.62 0.98
CA TRP A 81 -4.83 12.01 0.80
C TRP A 81 -5.60 12.53 2.02
N ARG A 82 -6.54 11.75 2.57
CA ARG A 82 -7.33 12.14 3.76
C ARG A 82 -6.45 12.32 4.99
N LEU A 83 -5.49 11.43 5.21
CA LEU A 83 -4.54 11.55 6.31
C LEU A 83 -3.65 12.78 6.18
N LYS A 84 -3.20 13.12 4.97
CA LYS A 84 -2.46 14.36 4.71
C LYS A 84 -3.30 15.61 4.99
N LYS A 85 -4.60 15.57 4.70
CA LYS A 85 -5.53 16.69 4.96
C LYS A 85 -5.66 17.02 6.44
N ILE A 86 -5.55 16.04 7.32
CA ILE A 86 -5.54 16.25 8.77
C ILE A 86 -4.13 16.54 9.32
N GLY A 87 -3.16 16.85 8.45
CA GLY A 87 -1.81 17.29 8.83
C GLY A 87 -0.78 16.18 9.04
N LEU A 88 -1.11 14.92 8.77
CA LEU A 88 -0.14 13.84 8.94
C LEU A 88 0.91 13.83 7.82
N LYS A 89 2.13 13.57 8.21
CA LYS A 89 3.26 13.42 7.31
C LYS A 89 3.62 11.94 7.14
N LYS A 90 3.78 11.53 5.89
CA LYS A 90 4.23 10.18 5.56
C LYS A 90 5.73 10.06 5.82
N PHE A 91 6.12 8.97 6.49
CA PHE A 91 7.51 8.61 6.69
C PHE A 91 7.84 7.30 5.96
N SER A 92 8.90 7.32 5.16
CA SER A 92 9.30 6.16 4.37
C SER A 92 10.14 5.19 5.19
N MET A 93 9.67 3.94 5.30
CA MET A 93 10.38 2.83 5.94
C MET A 93 11.10 1.91 4.92
N LYS A 94 11.37 2.42 3.70
CA LYS A 94 12.12 1.67 2.69
C LYS A 94 13.46 1.22 3.24
N ASN A 95 13.85 0.01 2.89
CA ASN A 95 15.04 -0.68 3.36
C ASN A 95 15.08 -0.98 4.88
N LYS A 96 14.10 -0.51 5.67
CA LYS A 96 13.99 -0.76 7.11
C LYS A 96 12.87 -1.75 7.46
N ALA A 97 11.71 -1.61 6.84
CA ALA A 97 10.60 -2.55 6.98
C ALA A 97 10.32 -3.21 5.63
N ILE A 98 10.74 -4.46 5.49
CA ILE A 98 10.68 -5.21 4.24
C ILE A 98 9.52 -6.20 4.29
N VAL A 99 8.64 -6.14 3.28
CA VAL A 99 7.56 -7.10 3.07
C VAL A 99 7.78 -7.82 1.74
N TYR A 100 7.70 -9.13 1.77
CA TYR A 100 7.74 -9.96 0.60
C TYR A 100 6.32 -10.26 0.13
N HIS A 101 5.92 -9.60 -0.97
CA HIS A 101 4.61 -9.81 -1.57
C HIS A 101 4.63 -11.09 -2.41
N LEU A 102 3.82 -12.07 -2.04
CA LEU A 102 3.65 -13.29 -2.83
C LEU A 102 2.87 -12.98 -4.09
N PHE A 103 3.28 -13.58 -5.20
CA PHE A 103 2.56 -13.40 -6.45
C PHE A 103 1.17 -14.03 -6.36
N HIS A 104 0.20 -13.29 -6.83
CA HIS A 104 -1.14 -13.77 -7.12
C HIS A 104 -1.68 -13.04 -8.35
N GLU A 105 -2.58 -13.65 -9.07
CA GLU A 105 -3.28 -13.02 -10.16
C GLU A 105 -4.15 -11.88 -9.66
N ARG A 106 -4.18 -10.80 -10.42
CA ARG A 106 -5.06 -9.67 -10.11
C ARG A 106 -6.45 -9.95 -10.67
N LYS A 107 -7.42 -10.04 -9.77
CA LYS A 107 -8.83 -10.30 -10.11
C LYS A 107 -9.66 -9.02 -10.06
N TYR A 108 -9.32 -8.02 -10.86
CA TYR A 108 -10.14 -6.84 -10.99
C TYR A 108 -10.38 -6.45 -12.45
N HIS A 109 -11.51 -5.82 -12.71
CA HIS A 109 -11.89 -5.33 -14.04
C HIS A 109 -11.58 -3.84 -14.17
N GLU A 110 -11.26 -3.39 -15.38
CA GLU A 110 -10.98 -1.97 -15.66
C GLU A 110 -12.19 -1.06 -15.36
N SER A 111 -13.41 -1.59 -15.44
CA SER A 111 -14.64 -0.91 -15.01
C SER A 111 -14.62 -0.52 -13.54
N GLU A 112 -14.20 -1.43 -12.66
CA GLU A 112 -14.10 -1.21 -11.22
C GLU A 112 -13.05 -0.13 -10.91
N ARG A 113 -11.90 -0.21 -11.59
CA ARG A 113 -10.87 0.83 -11.50
C ARG A 113 -11.41 2.22 -11.83
N ARG A 114 -12.21 2.33 -12.91
CA ARG A 114 -12.82 3.61 -13.32
C ARG A 114 -13.81 4.13 -12.29
N ILE A 115 -14.60 3.25 -11.66
CA ILE A 115 -15.53 3.61 -10.57
C ILE A 115 -14.74 4.20 -9.40
N ASN A 116 -13.72 3.49 -8.94
CA ASN A 116 -12.90 3.92 -7.81
C ASN A 116 -12.21 5.27 -8.05
N LEU A 117 -11.67 5.49 -9.26
CA LEU A 117 -11.08 6.78 -9.63
C LEU A 117 -12.10 7.93 -9.61
N LYS A 118 -13.36 7.67 -10.03
CA LYS A 118 -14.44 8.67 -9.94
C LYS A 118 -14.78 9.00 -8.49
N ILE A 119 -14.87 7.99 -7.61
CA ILE A 119 -15.12 8.18 -6.17
C ILE A 119 -14.00 9.04 -5.57
N MET A 120 -12.73 8.67 -5.78
CA MET A 120 -11.58 9.42 -5.29
C MET A 120 -11.58 10.87 -5.78
N LYS A 121 -11.86 11.09 -7.09
CA LYS A 121 -11.95 12.45 -7.66
C LYS A 121 -13.05 13.27 -6.98
N LYS A 122 -14.24 12.68 -6.81
CA LYS A 122 -15.38 13.31 -6.14
C LYS A 122 -15.03 13.68 -4.69
N ASN A 123 -14.43 12.77 -3.93
CA ASN A 123 -14.02 13.01 -2.54
C ASN A 123 -13.04 14.19 -2.46
N LYS A 124 -12.06 14.24 -3.37
CA LYS A 124 -11.07 15.33 -3.43
C LYS A 124 -11.69 16.67 -3.79
N LEU A 125 -12.58 16.72 -4.79
CA LEU A 125 -13.27 17.93 -5.22
C LEU A 125 -14.14 18.51 -4.11
N ASN A 126 -14.83 17.64 -3.38
CA ASN A 126 -15.72 18.04 -2.28
C ASN A 126 -14.97 18.22 -0.95
N ASN A 127 -13.65 18.10 -0.94
CA ASN A 127 -12.81 18.15 0.25
C ASN A 127 -13.28 17.20 1.38
N CYS A 128 -13.83 16.03 1.03
CA CYS A 128 -14.33 15.01 1.95
C CYS A 128 -13.20 14.19 2.57
N PHE A 129 -12.49 14.72 3.54
CA PHE A 129 -11.39 14.02 4.20
C PHE A 129 -11.83 13.13 5.38
N VAL A 130 -13.08 13.22 5.81
CA VAL A 130 -13.74 12.23 6.67
C VAL A 130 -14.76 11.51 5.81
N CYS A 131 -14.57 10.19 5.57
CA CYS A 131 -15.50 9.46 4.71
C CYS A 131 -16.84 9.20 5.42
N LYS A 132 -17.90 9.13 4.63
CA LYS A 132 -19.27 8.84 5.14
C LYS A 132 -19.45 7.35 5.43
N ASN A 133 -18.90 6.50 4.58
CA ASN A 133 -19.01 5.03 4.65
C ASN A 133 -17.71 4.44 5.19
N GLY A 134 -17.35 4.72 6.43
CA GLY A 134 -16.15 4.19 7.05
C GLY A 134 -16.46 3.31 8.26
N LEU A 135 -15.69 3.47 9.32
CA LEU A 135 -15.87 2.78 10.61
C LEU A 135 -17.23 3.08 11.24
N ILE A 136 -17.67 4.33 11.11
CA ILE A 136 -18.98 4.79 11.58
C ILE A 136 -19.80 5.10 10.32
N LYS A 137 -20.99 4.52 10.24
CA LYS A 137 -21.95 4.79 9.14
C LYS A 137 -22.80 5.99 9.52
N ASN A 138 -22.83 7.00 8.66
CA ASN A 138 -23.64 8.20 8.81
C ASN A 138 -24.76 8.19 7.78
#